data_0d4098b9f27bda9b1fe4869cc1a79cf7
#
_entry.id   0d4098b9f27bda9b1fe4869cc1a79cf7
#
_cell.length_a   1.000
_cell.length_b   1.000
_cell.length_c   1.000
_cell.angle_alpha   90.00
_cell.angle_beta   90.00
_cell.angle_gamma   90.00
#
_symmetry.space_group_name_H-M   'P 1'
#
loop_
_entity.id
_entity.type
_entity.pdbx_description
1 polymer ?
#
loop_
_entity_poly.entity_id
_entity_poly.type
_entity_poly.pdbx_seq_one_letter_code
_entity_poly.pdbx_strand_id
1 'polypeptide(L)'
;MVWIGCILWMCICHLQAQETDTLFYQKPIDKAIFSRIQGKSYKEGCTVPLSDLRYLKVMHHNGKGEVCQGELICHRSISDALLDIFRKLYEARYPIERMVLVDEYDADDEASMADNNTSAFNFRYISGTRSLSKHSLGMAIDINPFYNPYVRKRSGKLLVSPNGADKYVDRNKSFPYKIDRNDLCYKLFKAHGFSWGGDWKNSKDYQHFEKK
;
A
#
# COMPACT_ATOMS: atom_id res chain seq x y z
N MET A 1 -12.42 -32.67 36.57
CA MET A 1 -13.19 -31.84 35.62
C MET A 1 -12.38 -30.67 35.04
N VAL A 2 -11.20 -30.87 34.47
CA VAL A 2 -10.30 -29.77 33.96
C VAL A 2 -9.90 -29.91 32.48
N TRP A 3 -10.31 -30.98 31.79
CA TRP A 3 -9.83 -31.29 30.42
C TRP A 3 -10.74 -30.83 29.28
N ILE A 4 -11.98 -30.40 29.52
CA ILE A 4 -12.92 -30.01 28.46
C ILE A 4 -12.65 -28.56 28.00
N GLY A 5 -12.14 -27.68 28.87
CA GLY A 5 -11.89 -26.26 28.53
C GLY A 5 -10.73 -26.03 27.52
N CYS A 6 -9.67 -26.85 27.61
CA CYS A 6 -8.50 -26.70 26.71
C CYS A 6 -8.77 -27.10 25.27
N ILE A 7 -9.61 -28.14 25.05
CA ILE A 7 -9.93 -28.61 23.69
C ILE A 7 -10.84 -27.63 22.98
N LEU A 8 -11.79 -27.01 23.70
CA LEU A 8 -12.68 -26.00 23.11
C LEU A 8 -11.91 -24.72 22.72
N TRP A 9 -10.94 -24.32 23.55
CA TRP A 9 -10.12 -23.12 23.26
C TRP A 9 -9.18 -23.32 22.08
N MET A 10 -8.57 -24.51 21.94
CA MET A 10 -7.76 -24.86 20.77
C MET A 10 -8.58 -24.94 19.48
N CYS A 11 -9.81 -25.47 19.51
CA CYS A 11 -10.69 -25.48 18.34
C CYS A 11 -11.10 -24.07 17.90
N ILE A 12 -11.43 -23.18 18.82
CA ILE A 12 -11.82 -21.79 18.51
C ILE A 12 -10.62 -21.03 17.90
N CYS A 13 -9.43 -21.19 18.47
CA CYS A 13 -8.20 -20.57 17.91
C CYS A 13 -7.85 -21.11 16.50
N HIS A 14 -8.08 -22.41 16.24
CA HIS A 14 -7.87 -22.98 14.90
C HIS A 14 -8.90 -22.50 13.88
N LEU A 15 -10.18 -22.36 14.25
CA LEU A 15 -11.20 -21.79 13.36
C LEU A 15 -10.93 -20.31 13.04
N GLN A 16 -10.56 -19.52 14.02
CA GLN A 16 -10.21 -18.12 13.81
C GLN A 16 -8.95 -17.94 12.94
N ALA A 17 -7.94 -18.79 13.11
CA ALA A 17 -6.74 -18.78 12.29
C ALA A 17 -7.06 -19.16 10.82
N GLN A 18 -7.93 -20.14 10.61
CA GLN A 18 -8.36 -20.56 9.27
C GLN A 18 -9.21 -19.50 8.55
N GLU A 19 -10.09 -18.79 9.25
CA GLU A 19 -10.86 -17.68 8.67
C GLU A 19 -9.95 -16.50 8.28
N THR A 20 -8.95 -16.16 9.10
CA THR A 20 -8.02 -15.07 8.78
C THR A 20 -7.11 -15.40 7.60
N ASP A 21 -6.74 -16.65 7.37
CA ASP A 21 -5.93 -17.04 6.22
C ASP A 21 -6.67 -16.95 4.88
N THR A 22 -8.01 -17.01 4.87
CA THR A 22 -8.81 -16.76 3.68
C THR A 22 -8.97 -15.28 3.34
N LEU A 23 -8.79 -14.40 4.34
CA LEU A 23 -8.96 -12.95 4.20
C LEU A 23 -7.66 -12.23 3.80
N PHE A 24 -6.50 -12.84 4.10
CA PHE A 24 -5.17 -12.30 3.80
C PHE A 24 -4.33 -13.36 3.09
N TYR A 25 -4.24 -13.26 1.78
CA TYR A 25 -3.44 -14.20 1.01
C TYR A 25 -2.73 -13.54 -0.15
N GLN A 26 -1.73 -14.24 -0.67
CA GLN A 26 -1.06 -13.92 -1.92
C GLN A 26 -1.16 -15.09 -2.90
N LYS A 27 -1.10 -14.77 -4.18
CA LYS A 27 -0.99 -15.76 -5.25
C LYS A 27 -0.17 -15.23 -6.41
N PRO A 28 0.39 -16.11 -7.26
CA PRO A 28 0.96 -15.71 -8.56
C PRO A 28 -0.08 -14.96 -9.40
N ILE A 29 0.40 -14.15 -10.33
CA ILE A 29 -0.46 -13.48 -11.32
C ILE A 29 -1.01 -14.56 -12.27
N ASP A 30 -2.31 -14.85 -12.16
CA ASP A 30 -3.02 -15.74 -13.07
C ASP A 30 -3.58 -14.99 -14.28
N LYS A 31 -4.21 -15.72 -15.21
CA LYS A 31 -4.77 -15.14 -16.43
C LYS A 31 -5.82 -14.06 -16.16
N ALA A 32 -6.64 -14.23 -15.12
CA ALA A 32 -7.70 -13.28 -14.77
C ALA A 32 -7.10 -11.96 -14.24
N ILE A 33 -6.09 -12.03 -13.37
CA ILE A 33 -5.38 -10.85 -12.89
C ILE A 33 -4.59 -10.21 -14.04
N PHE A 34 -3.89 -11.03 -14.85
CA PHE A 34 -3.11 -10.52 -15.97
C PHE A 34 -3.97 -9.72 -16.97
N SER A 35 -5.18 -10.18 -17.30
CA SER A 35 -6.10 -9.46 -18.19
C SER A 35 -6.52 -8.09 -17.67
N ARG A 36 -6.51 -7.86 -16.34
CA ARG A 36 -6.83 -6.56 -15.75
C ARG A 36 -5.68 -5.57 -15.84
N ILE A 37 -4.43 -6.04 -15.78
CA ILE A 37 -3.22 -5.21 -15.66
C ILE A 37 -2.47 -5.04 -16.99
N GLN A 38 -2.69 -5.94 -17.97
CA GLN A 38 -2.00 -5.90 -19.26
C GLN A 38 -2.33 -4.63 -20.03
N GLY A 39 -1.28 -3.93 -20.50
CA GLY A 39 -1.41 -2.66 -21.22
C GLY A 39 -1.65 -1.46 -20.30
N LYS A 40 -1.86 -1.66 -19.01
CA LYS A 40 -2.07 -0.62 -18.00
C LYS A 40 -0.86 -0.52 -17.06
N SER A 41 -0.96 -1.06 -15.83
CA SER A 41 0.20 -1.07 -14.92
C SER A 41 1.31 -2.02 -15.38
N TYR A 42 0.97 -3.10 -16.08
CA TYR A 42 1.91 -4.02 -16.71
C TYR A 42 1.89 -3.84 -18.23
N LYS A 43 2.66 -2.91 -18.73
CA LYS A 43 2.70 -2.50 -20.14
C LYS A 43 4.03 -2.83 -20.82
N GLU A 44 4.09 -2.57 -22.11
CA GLU A 44 5.30 -2.75 -22.92
C GLU A 44 6.52 -2.07 -22.27
N GLY A 45 7.66 -2.74 -22.30
CA GLY A 45 8.90 -2.29 -21.67
C GLY A 45 9.01 -2.62 -20.17
N CYS A 46 7.98 -3.22 -19.56
CA CYS A 46 8.09 -3.68 -18.17
C CYS A 46 9.16 -4.76 -18.04
N THR A 47 10.15 -4.51 -17.18
CA THR A 47 11.32 -5.39 -17.01
C THR A 47 11.14 -6.42 -15.90
N VAL A 48 10.08 -6.32 -15.10
CA VAL A 48 9.81 -7.27 -14.01
C VAL A 48 9.08 -8.49 -14.57
N PRO A 49 9.61 -9.70 -14.42
CA PRO A 49 8.91 -10.91 -14.82
C PRO A 49 7.59 -11.07 -14.06
N LEU A 50 6.52 -11.50 -14.72
CA LEU A 50 5.25 -11.81 -14.05
C LEU A 50 5.41 -12.83 -12.91
N SER A 51 6.34 -13.79 -13.05
CA SER A 51 6.67 -14.78 -12.03
C SER A 51 7.18 -14.16 -10.73
N ASP A 52 7.71 -12.94 -10.79
CA ASP A 52 8.22 -12.22 -9.61
C ASP A 52 7.17 -11.32 -8.97
N LEU A 53 6.02 -11.15 -9.60
CA LEU A 53 4.89 -10.43 -9.02
C LEU A 53 3.94 -11.36 -8.27
N ARG A 54 3.30 -10.80 -7.24
CA ARG A 54 2.23 -11.45 -6.46
C ARG A 54 1.03 -10.53 -6.37
N TYR A 55 -0.13 -11.11 -6.60
CA TYR A 55 -1.39 -10.49 -6.23
C TYR A 55 -1.66 -10.77 -4.76
N LEU A 56 -1.96 -9.73 -4.01
CA LEU A 56 -2.33 -9.78 -2.60
C LEU A 56 -3.79 -9.42 -2.45
N LYS A 57 -4.48 -10.18 -1.61
CA LYS A 57 -5.80 -9.86 -1.10
C LYS A 57 -5.73 -9.64 0.39
N VAL A 58 -6.26 -8.53 0.86
CA VAL A 58 -6.18 -8.11 2.26
C VAL A 58 -7.51 -7.49 2.68
N MET A 59 -7.73 -7.37 3.98
CA MET A 59 -8.85 -6.62 4.53
C MET A 59 -8.34 -5.31 5.12
N HIS A 60 -9.17 -4.29 5.10
CA HIS A 60 -8.90 -3.00 5.74
C HIS A 60 -10.18 -2.35 6.28
N HIS A 61 -10.03 -1.38 7.16
CA HIS A 61 -11.12 -0.51 7.57
C HIS A 61 -11.01 0.81 6.80
N ASN A 62 -12.11 1.29 6.22
CA ASN A 62 -12.15 2.63 5.64
C ASN A 62 -12.31 3.71 6.72
N GLY A 63 -12.37 4.99 6.32
CA GLY A 63 -12.52 6.10 7.24
C GLY A 63 -13.84 6.14 8.02
N LYS A 64 -14.82 5.36 7.60
CA LYS A 64 -16.09 5.17 8.32
C LYS A 64 -16.04 3.98 9.28
N GLY A 65 -14.91 3.23 9.33
CA GLY A 65 -14.78 2.01 10.11
C GLY A 65 -15.43 0.78 9.47
N GLU A 66 -15.89 0.87 8.21
CA GLU A 66 -16.43 -0.25 7.46
C GLU A 66 -15.31 -1.19 7.02
N VAL A 67 -15.57 -2.49 7.10
CA VAL A 67 -14.62 -3.51 6.63
C VAL A 67 -14.70 -3.61 5.12
N CYS A 68 -13.58 -3.42 4.47
CA CYS A 68 -13.42 -3.46 3.03
C CYS A 68 -12.38 -4.51 2.62
N GLN A 69 -12.53 -5.04 1.41
CA GLN A 69 -11.55 -5.93 0.81
C GLN A 69 -10.63 -5.13 -0.11
N GLY A 70 -9.32 -5.27 0.10
CA GLY A 70 -8.27 -4.61 -0.67
C GLY A 70 -7.53 -5.54 -1.61
N GLU A 71 -6.98 -4.97 -2.68
CA GLU A 71 -6.18 -5.64 -3.70
C GLU A 71 -4.87 -4.89 -3.94
N LEU A 72 -3.76 -5.60 -4.01
CA LEU A 72 -2.45 -5.05 -4.35
C LEU A 72 -1.69 -6.00 -5.27
N ILE A 73 -0.76 -5.47 -6.05
CA ILE A 73 0.28 -6.24 -6.71
C ILE A 73 1.63 -5.72 -6.25
N CYS A 74 2.53 -6.63 -5.85
CA CYS A 74 3.88 -6.27 -5.43
C CYS A 74 4.89 -7.35 -5.86
N HIS A 75 6.17 -7.06 -5.69
CA HIS A 75 7.22 -8.05 -5.89
C HIS A 75 7.17 -9.13 -4.79
N ARG A 76 7.41 -10.39 -5.17
CA ARG A 76 7.36 -11.55 -4.26
C ARG A 76 8.25 -11.42 -3.02
N SER A 77 9.36 -10.68 -3.12
CA SER A 77 10.29 -10.50 -2.01
C SER A 77 9.75 -9.63 -0.86
N ILE A 78 8.68 -8.88 -1.08
CA ILE A 78 8.04 -8.04 -0.05
C ILE A 78 6.62 -8.47 0.28
N SER A 79 6.07 -9.45 -0.42
CA SER A 79 4.67 -9.84 -0.31
C SER A 79 4.29 -10.33 1.09
N ASP A 80 5.12 -11.19 1.72
CA ASP A 80 4.87 -11.69 3.07
C ASP A 80 4.92 -10.57 4.11
N ALA A 81 5.88 -9.63 3.95
CA ALA A 81 5.97 -8.46 4.82
C ALA A 81 4.72 -7.57 4.70
N LEU A 82 4.21 -7.35 3.49
CA LEU A 82 2.98 -6.58 3.28
C LEU A 82 1.77 -7.27 3.89
N LEU A 83 1.61 -8.59 3.74
CA LEU A 83 0.51 -9.34 4.35
C LEU A 83 0.52 -9.21 5.87
N ASP A 84 1.69 -9.34 6.52
CA ASP A 84 1.81 -9.18 7.97
C ASP A 84 1.49 -7.73 8.42
N ILE A 85 2.00 -6.73 7.70
CA ILE A 85 1.73 -5.31 7.96
C ILE A 85 0.21 -5.04 7.86
N PHE A 86 -0.44 -5.45 6.76
CA PHE A 86 -1.86 -5.18 6.57
C PHE A 86 -2.74 -5.94 7.55
N ARG A 87 -2.37 -7.16 7.96
CA ARG A 87 -3.06 -7.88 9.03
C ARG A 87 -3.03 -7.10 10.34
N LYS A 88 -1.86 -6.60 10.75
CA LYS A 88 -1.70 -5.80 11.97
C LYS A 88 -2.44 -4.45 11.90
N LEU A 89 -2.44 -3.80 10.73
CA LEU A 89 -3.21 -2.57 10.52
C LEU A 89 -4.72 -2.85 10.63
N TYR A 90 -5.19 -3.94 10.04
CA TYR A 90 -6.60 -4.36 10.13
C TYR A 90 -7.01 -4.67 11.57
N GLU A 91 -6.23 -5.47 12.31
CA GLU A 91 -6.46 -5.79 13.72
C GLU A 91 -6.51 -4.54 14.61
N ALA A 92 -5.67 -3.54 14.31
CA ALA A 92 -5.66 -2.25 14.98
C ALA A 92 -6.76 -1.29 14.51
N ARG A 93 -7.63 -1.69 13.56
CA ARG A 93 -8.63 -0.84 12.92
C ARG A 93 -8.05 0.44 12.31
N TYR A 94 -6.80 0.35 11.81
CA TYR A 94 -6.14 1.47 11.17
C TYR A 94 -6.86 1.85 9.87
N PRO A 95 -7.23 3.13 9.67
CA PRO A 95 -8.04 3.51 8.53
C PRO A 95 -7.20 3.57 7.24
N ILE A 96 -7.62 2.82 6.24
CA ILE A 96 -7.15 2.91 4.85
C ILE A 96 -8.38 3.12 3.99
N GLU A 97 -8.47 4.28 3.31
CA GLU A 97 -9.71 4.67 2.65
C GLU A 97 -10.09 3.72 1.52
N ARG A 98 -9.15 3.46 0.63
CA ARG A 98 -9.33 2.61 -0.55
C ARG A 98 -8.07 1.81 -0.84
N MET A 99 -8.26 0.63 -1.39
CA MET A 99 -7.16 -0.23 -1.81
C MET A 99 -7.62 -1.11 -2.98
N VAL A 100 -7.56 -0.56 -4.19
CA VAL A 100 -7.82 -1.28 -5.44
C VAL A 100 -6.60 -1.20 -6.34
N LEU A 101 -6.51 -2.08 -7.35
CA LEU A 101 -5.42 -2.00 -8.31
C LEU A 101 -5.44 -0.64 -9.02
N VAL A 102 -4.28 -0.05 -9.27
CA VAL A 102 -4.15 1.21 -10.01
C VAL A 102 -4.75 1.11 -11.43
N ASP A 103 -4.92 -0.09 -11.91
CA ASP A 103 -5.53 -0.43 -13.19
C ASP A 103 -7.02 -0.07 -13.29
N GLU A 104 -7.71 0.07 -12.15
CA GLU A 104 -9.08 0.61 -12.08
C GLU A 104 -9.13 2.11 -12.45
N TYR A 105 -7.96 2.77 -12.44
CA TYR A 105 -7.73 4.15 -12.88
C TYR A 105 -6.94 4.18 -14.21
N ASP A 106 -6.95 3.10 -14.99
CA ASP A 106 -6.15 2.96 -16.23
C ASP A 106 -4.64 3.20 -16.02
N ALA A 107 -4.14 2.86 -14.83
CA ALA A 107 -2.77 3.11 -14.36
C ALA A 107 -2.40 4.60 -14.28
N ASP A 108 -3.38 5.49 -14.22
CA ASP A 108 -3.17 6.91 -13.92
C ASP A 108 -2.91 7.09 -12.43
N ASP A 109 -1.66 7.38 -12.12
CA ASP A 109 -1.16 7.52 -10.76
C ASP A 109 -1.79 8.74 -10.04
N GLU A 110 -1.99 9.86 -10.76
CA GLU A 110 -2.57 11.07 -10.19
C GLU A 110 -4.05 10.86 -9.85
N ALA A 111 -4.82 10.24 -10.73
CA ALA A 111 -6.22 9.91 -10.49
C ALA A 111 -6.37 8.94 -9.30
N SER A 112 -5.52 7.91 -9.24
CA SER A 112 -5.50 6.95 -8.13
C SER A 112 -5.19 7.63 -6.79
N MET A 113 -4.16 8.49 -6.75
CA MET A 113 -3.79 9.24 -5.54
C MET A 113 -4.87 10.25 -5.12
N ALA A 114 -5.51 10.92 -6.08
CA ALA A 114 -6.57 11.90 -5.81
C ALA A 114 -7.81 11.25 -5.16
N ASP A 115 -8.08 9.97 -5.48
CA ASP A 115 -9.14 9.16 -4.86
C ASP A 115 -8.69 8.46 -3.56
N ASN A 116 -7.55 8.89 -3.01
CA ASN A 116 -6.94 8.35 -1.79
C ASN A 116 -6.72 6.82 -1.85
N ASN A 117 -6.43 6.29 -3.04
CA ASN A 117 -6.23 4.87 -3.25
C ASN A 117 -4.82 4.42 -2.86
N THR A 118 -4.72 3.55 -1.87
CA THR A 118 -3.48 2.85 -1.51
C THR A 118 -3.10 1.88 -2.63
N SER A 119 -1.89 2.02 -3.19
CA SER A 119 -1.45 1.23 -4.36
C SER A 119 0.02 0.86 -4.28
N ALA A 120 0.43 -0.16 -5.05
CA ALA A 120 1.82 -0.63 -5.03
C ALA A 120 2.42 -0.70 -6.44
N PHE A 121 2.22 -1.78 -7.21
CA PHE A 121 2.83 -1.94 -8.52
C PHE A 121 2.20 -1.02 -9.57
N ASN A 122 3.04 -0.24 -10.25
CA ASN A 122 2.69 0.54 -11.44
C ASN A 122 3.96 0.80 -12.26
N PHE A 123 4.08 0.18 -13.45
CA PHE A 123 5.25 0.38 -14.30
C PHE A 123 5.25 1.78 -14.91
N ARG A 124 6.08 2.65 -14.39
CA ARG A 124 6.25 4.04 -14.83
C ARG A 124 7.63 4.60 -14.50
N TYR A 125 8.01 5.63 -15.22
CA TYR A 125 9.19 6.42 -14.87
C TYR A 125 8.84 7.45 -13.77
N ILE A 126 9.85 7.84 -12.99
CA ILE A 126 9.73 8.99 -12.08
C ILE A 126 9.51 10.23 -12.93
N SER A 127 8.48 11.03 -12.61
CA SER A 127 8.08 12.21 -13.37
C SER A 127 9.28 13.14 -13.68
N GLY A 128 9.46 13.47 -14.96
CA GLY A 128 10.54 14.32 -15.44
C GLY A 128 11.93 13.69 -15.44
N THR A 129 12.03 12.34 -15.33
CA THR A 129 13.30 11.60 -15.37
C THR A 129 13.23 10.38 -16.30
N ARG A 130 14.41 9.75 -16.53
CA ARG A 130 14.51 8.43 -17.20
C ARG A 130 14.68 7.28 -16.21
N SER A 131 14.57 7.53 -14.93
CA SER A 131 14.69 6.50 -13.89
C SER A 131 13.35 5.85 -13.62
N LEU A 132 13.33 4.53 -13.51
CA LEU A 132 12.14 3.78 -13.12
C LEU A 132 11.77 4.09 -11.66
N SER A 133 10.49 4.22 -11.38
CA SER A 133 9.96 4.27 -10.02
C SER A 133 10.18 2.92 -9.32
N LYS A 134 10.27 2.92 -8.01
CA LYS A 134 10.25 1.69 -7.21
C LYS A 134 8.91 0.94 -7.33
N HIS A 135 7.83 1.64 -7.63
CA HIS A 135 6.54 1.04 -7.99
C HIS A 135 6.65 0.17 -9.25
N SER A 136 7.49 0.57 -10.22
CA SER A 136 7.74 -0.22 -11.43
C SER A 136 8.37 -1.57 -11.16
N LEU A 137 9.06 -1.71 -10.03
CA LEU A 137 9.67 -2.96 -9.58
C LEU A 137 8.76 -3.74 -8.61
N GLY A 138 7.60 -3.21 -8.25
CA GLY A 138 6.75 -3.75 -7.20
C GLY A 138 7.36 -3.67 -5.80
N MET A 139 8.36 -2.79 -5.60
CA MET A 139 9.14 -2.66 -4.36
C MET A 139 8.75 -1.45 -3.51
N ALA A 140 7.67 -0.77 -3.88
CA ALA A 140 7.11 0.37 -3.17
C ALA A 140 5.60 0.27 -3.02
N ILE A 141 5.09 1.01 -2.03
CA ILE A 141 3.67 1.14 -1.76
C ILE A 141 3.38 2.55 -1.24
N ASP A 142 2.27 3.13 -1.70
CA ASP A 142 1.74 4.40 -1.24
C ASP A 142 0.48 4.17 -0.41
N ILE A 143 0.44 4.74 0.80
CA ILE A 143 -0.64 4.57 1.77
C ILE A 143 -1.39 5.89 1.96
N ASN A 144 -2.71 5.88 1.75
CA ASN A 144 -3.59 7.05 1.90
C ASN A 144 -3.00 8.32 1.25
N PRO A 145 -2.73 8.31 -0.07
CA PRO A 145 -1.89 9.29 -0.74
C PRO A 145 -2.45 10.72 -0.70
N PHE A 146 -3.77 10.89 -0.77
CA PHE A 146 -4.37 12.23 -0.76
C PHE A 146 -4.06 13.00 0.52
N TYR A 147 -4.01 12.32 1.67
CA TYR A 147 -3.69 12.90 2.97
C TYR A 147 -2.18 12.90 3.27
N ASN A 148 -1.39 12.21 2.47
CA ASN A 148 0.05 12.05 2.66
C ASN A 148 0.83 12.43 1.39
N PRO A 149 0.70 13.67 0.89
CA PRO A 149 1.16 14.05 -0.43
C PRO A 149 2.68 13.96 -0.59
N TYR A 150 3.10 13.79 -1.85
CA TYR A 150 4.43 14.14 -2.29
C TYR A 150 4.57 15.67 -2.30
N VAL A 151 5.68 16.16 -1.74
CA VAL A 151 5.95 17.60 -1.63
C VAL A 151 7.40 17.88 -2.05
N ARG A 152 7.60 18.78 -3.00
CA ARG A 152 8.92 19.21 -3.44
C ARG A 152 8.96 20.72 -3.70
N LYS A 153 9.99 21.39 -3.20
CA LYS A 153 10.27 22.78 -3.58
C LYS A 153 11.22 22.81 -4.78
N ARG A 154 10.81 23.43 -5.88
CA ARG A 154 11.63 23.60 -7.09
C ARG A 154 11.50 25.03 -7.59
N SER A 155 12.63 25.73 -7.78
CA SER A 155 12.68 27.11 -8.27
C SER A 155 11.74 28.05 -7.51
N GLY A 156 11.70 27.94 -6.18
CA GLY A 156 10.84 28.74 -5.30
C GLY A 156 9.36 28.32 -5.24
N LYS A 157 8.90 27.47 -6.16
CA LYS A 157 7.52 26.93 -6.18
C LYS A 157 7.41 25.63 -5.41
N LEU A 158 6.31 25.47 -4.70
CA LEU A 158 5.96 24.21 -4.05
C LEU A 158 5.18 23.35 -5.05
N LEU A 159 5.65 22.14 -5.29
CA LEU A 159 4.94 21.10 -6.03
C LEU A 159 4.32 20.15 -5.03
N VAL A 160 3.04 19.87 -5.16
CA VAL A 160 2.26 18.96 -4.33
C VAL A 160 1.56 17.97 -5.26
N SER A 161 1.63 16.70 -4.96
CA SER A 161 0.90 15.65 -5.67
C SER A 161 0.30 14.67 -4.63
N PRO A 162 -0.97 14.28 -4.78
CA PRO A 162 -1.89 14.66 -5.87
C PRO A 162 -2.41 16.10 -5.77
N ASN A 163 -2.97 16.58 -6.87
CA ASN A 163 -3.62 17.89 -6.92
C ASN A 163 -4.73 18.00 -5.86
N GLY A 164 -4.82 19.17 -5.19
CA GLY A 164 -5.81 19.41 -4.13
C GLY A 164 -5.39 18.91 -2.75
N ALA A 165 -4.23 18.28 -2.62
CA ALA A 165 -3.68 17.81 -1.34
C ALA A 165 -2.88 18.89 -0.58
N ASP A 166 -2.83 20.13 -1.07
CA ASP A 166 -2.07 21.24 -0.50
C ASP A 166 -2.36 21.49 0.99
N LYS A 167 -3.60 21.30 1.41
CA LYS A 167 -4.04 21.49 2.80
C LYS A 167 -3.38 20.50 3.78
N TYR A 168 -2.79 19.40 3.29
CA TYR A 168 -2.13 18.38 4.09
C TYR A 168 -0.59 18.49 4.10
N VAL A 169 -0.05 19.53 3.48
CA VAL A 169 1.40 19.81 3.47
C VAL A 169 1.90 20.25 4.84
N ASP A 170 1.09 21.01 5.61
CA ASP A 170 1.44 21.41 6.98
C ASP A 170 1.29 20.22 7.93
N ARG A 171 2.40 19.52 8.17
CA ARG A 171 2.45 18.33 9.03
C ARG A 171 2.38 18.62 10.54
N ASN A 172 2.35 19.89 10.96
CA ASN A 172 2.11 20.27 12.36
C ASN A 172 0.62 20.17 12.70
N LYS A 173 -0.26 20.26 11.70
CA LYS A 173 -1.70 20.09 11.92
C LYS A 173 -2.07 18.62 12.11
N SER A 174 -3.15 18.41 12.89
CA SER A 174 -3.81 17.10 13.01
C SER A 174 -4.89 16.98 11.93
N PHE A 175 -4.93 15.84 11.26
CA PHE A 175 -5.94 15.49 10.28
C PHE A 175 -6.02 13.95 10.12
N PRO A 176 -7.13 13.44 9.58
CA PRO A 176 -7.30 11.99 9.36
C PRO A 176 -6.19 11.40 8.47
N TYR A 177 -5.90 10.13 8.64
CA TYR A 177 -4.95 9.35 7.82
C TYR A 177 -3.50 9.87 7.79
N LYS A 178 -3.15 10.83 8.63
CA LYS A 178 -1.80 11.41 8.67
C LYS A 178 -0.77 10.36 9.07
N ILE A 179 0.22 10.14 8.22
CA ILE A 179 1.37 9.30 8.53
C ILE A 179 2.52 10.18 9.01
N ASP A 180 3.02 9.94 10.23
CA ASP A 180 4.24 10.51 10.77
C ASP A 180 5.04 9.45 11.53
N ARG A 181 6.16 9.83 12.15
CA ARG A 181 7.05 8.86 12.84
C ARG A 181 6.43 8.21 14.09
N ASN A 182 5.35 8.76 14.62
CA ASN A 182 4.62 8.18 15.75
C ASN A 182 3.47 7.27 15.30
N ASP A 183 3.12 7.33 14.03
CA ASP A 183 2.02 6.58 13.42
C ASP A 183 2.29 5.06 13.40
N LEU A 184 1.24 4.26 13.57
CA LEU A 184 1.33 2.81 13.57
C LEU A 184 1.82 2.27 12.22
N CYS A 185 1.30 2.81 11.11
CA CYS A 185 1.68 2.39 9.75
C CYS A 185 3.19 2.60 9.56
N TYR A 186 3.71 3.79 9.87
CA TYR A 186 5.15 4.06 9.83
C TYR A 186 5.97 3.03 10.64
N LYS A 187 5.58 2.76 11.88
CA LYS A 187 6.30 1.83 12.77
C LYS A 187 6.33 0.41 12.20
N LEU A 188 5.21 -0.07 11.66
CA LEU A 188 5.12 -1.40 11.07
C LEU A 188 5.99 -1.52 9.82
N PHE A 189 5.91 -0.56 8.90
CA PHE A 189 6.76 -0.56 7.70
C PHE A 189 8.25 -0.49 8.05
N LYS A 190 8.65 0.35 9.01
CA LYS A 190 10.04 0.44 9.47
C LYS A 190 10.52 -0.85 10.10
N ALA A 191 9.71 -1.52 10.92
CA ALA A 191 10.03 -2.81 11.52
C ALA A 191 10.26 -3.91 10.47
N HIS A 192 9.61 -3.81 9.31
CA HIS A 192 9.80 -4.73 8.17
C HIS A 192 10.90 -4.28 7.20
N GLY A 193 11.69 -3.27 7.55
CA GLY A 193 12.87 -2.83 6.79
C GLY A 193 12.57 -1.93 5.59
N PHE A 194 11.38 -1.33 5.53
CA PHE A 194 11.08 -0.31 4.53
C PHE A 194 11.70 1.05 4.91
N SER A 195 12.10 1.82 3.92
CA SER A 195 12.38 3.24 4.05
C SER A 195 11.12 4.05 3.76
N TRP A 196 11.01 5.23 4.37
CA TRP A 196 9.87 6.13 4.21
C TRP A 196 10.26 7.39 3.46
N GLY A 197 9.47 7.79 2.47
CA GLY A 197 9.71 9.00 1.67
C GLY A 197 9.59 10.30 2.48
N GLY A 198 8.86 10.29 3.61
CA GLY A 198 8.84 11.42 4.54
C GLY A 198 10.20 11.72 5.21
N ASP A 199 11.16 10.77 5.15
CA ASP A 199 12.52 10.96 5.66
C ASP A 199 13.47 11.57 4.60
N TRP A 200 13.07 11.66 3.32
CA TRP A 200 13.93 12.19 2.26
C TRP A 200 14.34 13.66 2.50
N LYS A 201 15.53 14.04 2.05
CA LYS A 201 16.08 15.39 2.31
C LYS A 201 15.56 16.45 1.33
N ASN A 202 15.52 16.14 0.04
CA ASN A 202 15.27 17.11 -1.04
C ASN A 202 13.80 17.22 -1.46
N SER A 203 13.00 16.27 -1.03
CA SER A 203 11.55 16.22 -1.18
C SER A 203 10.98 15.45 0.00
N LYS A 204 9.68 15.46 0.14
CA LYS A 204 8.95 14.64 1.09
C LYS A 204 7.91 13.86 0.33
N ASP A 205 7.82 12.57 0.61
CA ASP A 205 6.78 11.71 0.07
C ASP A 205 6.14 10.95 1.23
N TYR A 206 5.10 11.56 1.79
CA TYR A 206 4.56 11.09 3.06
C TYR A 206 3.76 9.80 2.92
N GLN A 207 3.27 9.48 1.71
CA GLN A 207 2.56 8.25 1.41
C GLN A 207 3.50 7.05 1.22
N HIS A 208 4.74 7.31 0.76
CA HIS A 208 5.63 6.36 0.10
C HIS A 208 6.49 5.55 1.06
N PHE A 209 6.38 4.23 0.96
CA PHE A 209 7.27 3.26 1.59
C PHE A 209 7.93 2.38 0.54
N GLU A 210 9.25 2.19 0.60
CA GLU A 210 10.00 1.39 -0.36
C GLU A 210 11.01 0.46 0.31
N LYS A 211 11.32 -0.65 -0.36
CA LYS A 211 12.38 -1.58 0.03
C LYS A 211 13.46 -1.65 -1.05
N LYS A 212 14.70 -1.91 -0.64
CA LYS A 212 15.83 -2.08 -1.56
C LYS A 212 15.88 -3.49 -2.12
#